data_36574d45773b301c73851b61e5f5fc9c
#
_entry.id   36574d45773b301c73851b61e5f5fc9c
#
_cell.length_a   1.000
_cell.length_b   1.000
_cell.length_c   1.000
_cell.angle_alpha   90.00
_cell.angle_beta   90.00
_cell.angle_gamma   90.00
#
_symmetry.space_group_name_H-M   'P 1'
#
loop_
_entity.id
_entity.type
_entity.pdbx_description
1 polymer ?
#
loop_
_entity_poly.entity_id
_entity_poly.type
_entity_poly.pdbx_seq_one_letter_code
_entity_poly.pdbx_strand_id
1 'polypeptide(L)'
;MDSTPEQTAPNPEELRAAIASGDSVQAMPALAKLRALPDSDNDSVVIPLLILGSNQQAFLVRSLSCSGLGYRRNEQGWQVLIGLVSTDDDPNVRAEAANALASYGVERAWPLLRESFAKDGAWLVRCSILSALAEQPEMNPAWLLDLGREAIADADGTVRVSGAEILGRVVREQAGNANGSEARALLQPLQQDADHRVVAAALNGLQS
;
A
#
# COMPACT_ATOMS: atom_id res chain seq x y z
N MET A 1 19.86 41.99 -2.61
CA MET A 1 18.99 41.45 -3.67
C MET A 1 19.38 40.00 -3.86
N ASP A 2 18.72 39.13 -3.11
CA ASP A 2 18.94 37.70 -3.19
C ASP A 2 18.08 37.16 -4.36
N SER A 3 18.72 36.83 -5.45
CA SER A 3 18.09 36.19 -6.59
C SER A 3 17.96 34.71 -6.27
N THR A 4 16.81 34.31 -5.73
CA THR A 4 16.43 32.90 -5.70
C THR A 4 16.48 32.38 -7.13
N PRO A 5 17.22 31.31 -7.46
CA PRO A 5 17.21 30.78 -8.81
C PRO A 5 15.79 30.32 -9.14
N GLU A 6 15.23 30.88 -10.21
CA GLU A 6 13.99 30.47 -10.81
C GLU A 6 14.13 28.97 -11.14
N GLN A 7 13.46 28.11 -10.38
CA GLN A 7 13.40 26.68 -10.70
C GLN A 7 12.61 26.56 -11.98
N THR A 8 13.31 26.49 -13.10
CA THR A 8 12.70 26.15 -14.40
C THR A 8 11.92 24.85 -14.27
N ALA A 9 10.65 24.88 -14.67
CA ALA A 9 9.81 23.68 -14.69
C ALA A 9 10.55 22.56 -15.45
N PRO A 10 10.53 21.32 -14.94
CA PRO A 10 11.26 20.23 -15.57
C PRO A 10 10.72 19.97 -16.98
N ASN A 11 11.61 19.80 -17.95
CA ASN A 11 11.27 19.55 -19.36
C ASN A 11 10.63 18.14 -19.49
N PRO A 12 9.38 18.01 -19.96
CA PRO A 12 8.71 16.72 -20.11
C PRO A 12 9.44 15.71 -20.99
N GLU A 13 10.12 16.15 -22.03
CA GLU A 13 10.88 15.27 -22.95
C GLU A 13 12.14 14.70 -22.26
N GLU A 14 12.83 15.48 -21.45
CA GLU A 14 13.95 15.00 -20.66
C GLU A 14 13.50 13.99 -19.61
N LEU A 15 12.37 14.24 -18.93
CA LEU A 15 11.79 13.30 -17.98
C LEU A 15 11.38 11.99 -18.67
N ARG A 16 10.76 12.08 -19.85
CA ARG A 16 10.40 10.91 -20.66
C ARG A 16 11.63 10.10 -21.04
N ALA A 17 12.67 10.73 -21.54
CA ALA A 17 13.90 10.06 -21.93
C ALA A 17 14.58 9.35 -20.75
N ALA A 18 14.63 10.01 -19.59
CA ALA A 18 15.20 9.44 -18.37
C ALA A 18 14.39 8.23 -17.88
N ILE A 19 13.05 8.28 -17.87
CA ILE A 19 12.20 7.18 -17.44
C ILE A 19 12.28 6.01 -18.44
N ALA A 20 12.30 6.31 -19.74
CA ALA A 20 12.36 5.30 -20.80
C ALA A 20 13.75 4.66 -20.97
N SER A 21 14.79 5.19 -20.34
CA SER A 21 16.17 4.70 -20.47
C SER A 21 16.38 3.26 -19.98
N GLY A 22 15.47 2.75 -19.15
CA GLY A 22 15.62 1.45 -18.47
C GLY A 22 16.65 1.46 -17.31
N ASP A 23 17.34 2.59 -17.11
CA ASP A 23 18.30 2.78 -16.03
C ASP A 23 17.65 3.44 -14.82
N SER A 24 17.59 2.73 -13.71
CA SER A 24 17.00 3.22 -12.46
C SER A 24 17.71 4.48 -11.93
N VAL A 25 19.01 4.65 -12.18
CA VAL A 25 19.77 5.82 -11.74
C VAL A 25 19.27 7.09 -12.41
N GLN A 26 18.82 7.02 -13.67
CA GLN A 26 18.26 8.13 -14.40
C GLN A 26 16.75 8.29 -14.15
N ALA A 27 16.02 7.18 -14.13
CA ALA A 27 14.56 7.17 -14.01
C ALA A 27 14.05 7.62 -12.63
N MET A 28 14.70 7.20 -11.54
CA MET A 28 14.23 7.52 -10.18
C MET A 28 14.23 9.04 -9.87
N PRO A 29 15.29 9.81 -10.20
CA PRO A 29 15.24 11.26 -10.03
C PRO A 29 14.19 11.94 -10.91
N ALA A 30 13.92 11.41 -12.11
CA ALA A 30 12.88 11.92 -12.98
C ALA A 30 11.47 11.70 -12.40
N LEU A 31 11.21 10.50 -11.86
CA LEU A 31 9.96 10.19 -11.16
C LEU A 31 9.76 11.04 -9.89
N ALA A 32 10.85 11.29 -9.14
CA ALA A 32 10.80 12.18 -7.97
C ALA A 32 10.42 13.63 -8.36
N LYS A 33 10.94 14.13 -9.48
CA LYS A 33 10.55 15.44 -10.01
C LYS A 33 9.08 15.49 -10.43
N LEU A 34 8.53 14.41 -11.03
CA LEU A 34 7.09 14.31 -11.34
C LEU A 34 6.22 14.42 -10.10
N ARG A 35 6.64 13.79 -9.00
CA ARG A 35 5.92 13.85 -7.73
C ARG A 35 5.91 15.26 -7.12
N ALA A 36 6.96 16.04 -7.34
CA ALA A 36 7.09 17.40 -6.82
C ALA A 36 6.29 18.45 -7.62
N LEU A 37 5.77 18.10 -8.81
CA LEU A 37 4.93 19.01 -9.60
C LEU A 37 3.58 19.23 -8.90
N PRO A 38 3.05 20.47 -8.91
CA PRO A 38 1.74 20.77 -8.35
C PRO A 38 0.63 19.89 -8.96
N ASP A 39 -0.40 19.61 -8.14
CA ASP A 39 -1.54 18.81 -8.54
C ASP A 39 -2.37 19.50 -9.63
N SER A 40 -3.17 18.73 -10.34
CA SER A 40 -4.16 19.11 -11.36
C SER A 40 -3.65 19.64 -12.69
N ASP A 41 -2.87 20.69 -12.74
CA ASP A 41 -2.50 21.34 -14.03
C ASP A 41 -1.49 20.53 -14.84
N ASN A 42 -0.77 19.62 -14.20
CA ASN A 42 0.28 18.82 -14.82
C ASN A 42 -0.12 17.35 -15.08
N ASP A 43 -1.33 16.93 -14.72
CA ASP A 43 -1.75 15.52 -14.84
C ASP A 43 -1.71 15.00 -16.28
N SER A 44 -1.96 15.84 -17.27
CA SER A 44 -1.83 15.49 -18.70
C SER A 44 -0.41 15.09 -19.12
N VAL A 45 0.60 15.51 -18.35
CA VAL A 45 2.01 15.17 -18.56
C VAL A 45 2.45 14.09 -17.58
N VAL A 46 2.08 14.23 -16.31
CA VAL A 46 2.54 13.36 -15.21
C VAL A 46 2.01 11.94 -15.35
N ILE A 47 0.70 11.79 -15.59
CA ILE A 47 0.09 10.45 -15.66
C ILE A 47 0.67 9.58 -16.77
N PRO A 48 0.81 10.03 -18.03
CA PRO A 48 1.46 9.26 -19.08
C PRO A 48 2.91 8.86 -18.75
N LEU A 49 3.66 9.69 -18.04
CA LEU A 49 5.04 9.41 -17.65
C LEU A 49 5.11 8.39 -16.50
N LEU A 50 4.18 8.44 -15.54
CA LEU A 50 4.06 7.42 -14.50
C LEU A 50 3.65 6.07 -15.11
N ILE A 51 2.72 6.06 -16.07
CA ILE A 51 2.35 4.84 -16.81
C ILE A 51 3.53 4.30 -17.61
N LEU A 52 4.33 5.16 -18.23
CA LEU A 52 5.57 4.75 -18.90
C LEU A 52 6.53 4.06 -17.90
N GLY A 53 6.70 4.65 -16.72
CA GLY A 53 7.55 4.10 -15.66
C GLY A 53 7.05 2.76 -15.12
N SER A 54 5.74 2.58 -15.02
CA SER A 54 5.14 1.31 -14.56
C SER A 54 5.35 0.13 -15.52
N ASN A 55 5.82 0.38 -16.75
CA ASN A 55 6.13 -0.63 -17.75
C ASN A 55 7.64 -0.88 -17.93
N GLN A 56 8.50 -0.29 -17.09
CA GLN A 56 9.95 -0.48 -17.20
C GLN A 56 10.40 -1.82 -16.60
N GLN A 57 11.56 -2.32 -17.04
CA GLN A 57 12.09 -3.59 -16.52
C GLN A 57 12.54 -3.51 -15.07
N ALA A 58 13.11 -2.38 -14.65
CA ALA A 58 13.58 -2.19 -13.27
C ALA A 58 12.40 -2.10 -12.30
N PHE A 59 12.28 -3.03 -11.37
CA PHE A 59 11.17 -3.09 -10.40
C PHE A 59 11.08 -1.81 -9.56
N LEU A 60 12.22 -1.18 -9.21
CA LEU A 60 12.22 0.10 -8.48
C LEU A 60 11.51 1.22 -9.25
N VAL A 61 11.67 1.26 -10.57
CA VAL A 61 11.00 2.26 -11.42
C VAL A 61 9.50 1.98 -11.46
N ARG A 62 9.10 0.71 -11.61
CA ARG A 62 7.67 0.31 -11.56
C ARG A 62 7.04 0.65 -10.21
N SER A 63 7.72 0.31 -9.11
CA SER A 63 7.25 0.58 -7.74
C SER A 63 7.07 2.07 -7.47
N LEU A 64 8.06 2.92 -7.80
CA LEU A 64 7.92 4.37 -7.67
C LEU A 64 6.80 4.95 -8.54
N SER A 65 6.57 4.37 -9.70
CA SER A 65 5.46 4.76 -10.58
C SER A 65 4.10 4.41 -9.96
N CYS A 66 3.97 3.25 -9.30
CA CYS A 66 2.77 2.91 -8.52
C CYS A 66 2.49 3.94 -7.44
N SER A 67 3.51 4.32 -6.66
CA SER A 67 3.40 5.37 -5.64
C SER A 67 2.90 6.69 -6.22
N GLY A 68 3.48 7.10 -7.36
CA GLY A 68 3.05 8.31 -8.06
C GLY A 68 1.59 8.25 -8.55
N LEU A 69 1.16 7.11 -9.11
CA LEU A 69 -0.22 6.89 -9.55
C LEU A 69 -1.20 6.90 -8.36
N GLY A 70 -0.81 6.33 -7.21
CA GLY A 70 -1.57 6.39 -5.98
C GLY A 70 -1.73 7.81 -5.44
N TYR A 71 -0.73 8.65 -5.60
CA TYR A 71 -0.79 10.06 -5.24
C TYR A 71 -1.73 10.86 -6.15
N ARG A 72 -1.66 10.66 -7.47
CA ARG A 72 -2.48 11.38 -8.47
C ARG A 72 -3.94 10.93 -8.53
N ARG A 73 -4.22 9.66 -8.23
CA ARG A 73 -5.58 9.09 -8.07
C ARG A 73 -6.53 9.34 -9.24
N ASN A 74 -6.06 9.08 -10.47
CA ASN A 74 -6.92 9.16 -11.65
C ASN A 74 -7.36 7.78 -12.15
N GLU A 75 -8.35 7.73 -13.04
CA GLU A 75 -8.90 6.45 -13.54
C GLU A 75 -7.90 5.63 -14.36
N GLN A 76 -7.03 6.25 -15.15
CA GLN A 76 -6.01 5.53 -15.90
C GLN A 76 -4.99 4.86 -14.97
N GLY A 77 -4.54 5.59 -13.93
CA GLY A 77 -3.68 5.04 -12.89
C GLY A 77 -4.34 3.89 -12.13
N TRP A 78 -5.62 4.00 -11.81
CA TRP A 78 -6.38 2.93 -11.18
C TRP A 78 -6.34 1.63 -12.01
N GLN A 79 -6.58 1.70 -13.32
CA GLN A 79 -6.56 0.52 -14.20
C GLN A 79 -5.17 -0.11 -14.30
N VAL A 80 -4.11 0.70 -14.33
CA VAL A 80 -2.73 0.22 -14.32
C VAL A 80 -2.42 -0.50 -13.01
N LEU A 81 -2.80 0.09 -11.86
CA LEU A 81 -2.54 -0.47 -10.54
C LEU A 81 -3.27 -1.81 -10.31
N ILE A 82 -4.50 -1.96 -10.82
CA ILE A 82 -5.24 -3.24 -10.82
C ILE A 82 -4.42 -4.34 -11.53
N GLY A 83 -3.86 -4.03 -12.68
CA GLY A 83 -3.01 -4.98 -13.40
C GLY A 83 -1.78 -5.36 -12.57
N LEU A 84 -1.05 -4.37 -12.09
CA LEU A 84 0.21 -4.58 -11.38
C LEU A 84 0.04 -5.35 -10.06
N VAL A 85 -0.98 -5.05 -9.26
CA VAL A 85 -1.21 -5.77 -7.99
C VAL A 85 -1.45 -7.26 -8.19
N SER A 86 -1.98 -7.64 -9.34
CA SER A 86 -2.35 -9.03 -9.64
C SER A 86 -1.31 -9.79 -10.44
N THR A 87 -0.52 -9.12 -11.28
CA THR A 87 0.28 -9.79 -12.31
C THR A 87 1.75 -9.40 -12.36
N ASP A 88 2.20 -8.37 -11.62
CA ASP A 88 3.63 -8.05 -11.60
C ASP A 88 4.42 -9.20 -10.97
N ASP A 89 5.54 -9.55 -11.56
CA ASP A 89 6.41 -10.63 -11.11
C ASP A 89 7.14 -10.29 -9.80
N ASP A 90 7.39 -8.99 -9.53
CA ASP A 90 8.09 -8.54 -8.34
C ASP A 90 7.12 -8.23 -7.19
N PRO A 91 7.26 -8.88 -6.02
CA PRO A 91 6.38 -8.65 -4.88
C PRO A 91 6.46 -7.21 -4.31
N ASN A 92 7.56 -6.48 -4.51
CA ASN A 92 7.64 -5.08 -4.08
C ASN A 92 6.74 -4.19 -4.94
N VAL A 93 6.64 -4.48 -6.25
CA VAL A 93 5.72 -3.75 -7.13
C VAL A 93 4.26 -4.06 -6.79
N ARG A 94 3.93 -5.35 -6.57
CA ARG A 94 2.57 -5.73 -6.14
C ARG A 94 2.19 -5.09 -4.80
N ALA A 95 3.11 -5.05 -3.84
CA ALA A 95 2.93 -4.41 -2.54
C ALA A 95 2.66 -2.90 -2.67
N GLU A 96 3.46 -2.20 -3.47
CA GLU A 96 3.28 -0.77 -3.70
C GLU A 96 2.02 -0.46 -4.51
N ALA A 97 1.65 -1.32 -5.46
CA ALA A 97 0.38 -1.20 -6.18
C ALA A 97 -0.82 -1.35 -5.22
N ALA A 98 -0.74 -2.26 -4.24
CA ALA A 98 -1.76 -2.42 -3.20
C ALA A 98 -1.88 -1.15 -2.33
N ASN A 99 -0.76 -0.60 -1.87
CA ASN A 99 -0.73 0.67 -1.13
C ASN A 99 -1.35 1.81 -1.95
N ALA A 100 -0.96 1.91 -3.22
CA ALA A 100 -1.49 2.92 -4.13
C ALA A 100 -3.01 2.78 -4.34
N LEU A 101 -3.51 1.55 -4.53
CA LEU A 101 -4.96 1.29 -4.69
C LEU A 101 -5.77 1.71 -3.46
N ALA A 102 -5.26 1.49 -2.25
CA ALA A 102 -5.95 1.90 -1.02
C ALA A 102 -6.19 3.42 -0.97
N SER A 103 -5.29 4.23 -1.56
CA SER A 103 -5.43 5.70 -1.62
C SER A 103 -6.59 6.20 -2.49
N TYR A 104 -7.16 5.35 -3.34
CA TYR A 104 -8.35 5.68 -4.16
C TYR A 104 -9.68 5.56 -3.41
N GLY A 105 -9.63 5.20 -2.15
CA GLY A 105 -10.78 5.01 -1.28
C GLY A 105 -11.05 3.55 -0.94
N VAL A 106 -11.33 3.32 0.33
CA VAL A 106 -11.45 1.97 0.92
C VAL A 106 -12.55 1.15 0.25
N GLU A 107 -13.73 1.72 0.07
CA GLU A 107 -14.87 0.97 -0.50
C GLU A 107 -14.57 0.45 -1.91
N ARG A 108 -13.88 1.28 -2.70
CA ARG A 108 -13.47 0.92 -4.06
C ARG A 108 -12.36 -0.14 -4.07
N ALA A 109 -11.38 0.01 -3.19
CA ALA A 109 -10.19 -0.83 -3.15
C ALA A 109 -10.43 -2.18 -2.44
N TRP A 110 -11.36 -2.22 -1.48
CA TRP A 110 -11.59 -3.37 -0.61
C TRP A 110 -11.77 -4.70 -1.34
N PRO A 111 -12.65 -4.85 -2.33
CA PRO A 111 -12.86 -6.15 -2.99
C PRO A 111 -11.58 -6.69 -3.64
N LEU A 112 -10.81 -5.80 -4.28
CA LEU A 112 -9.54 -6.12 -4.94
C LEU A 112 -8.45 -6.50 -3.94
N LEU A 113 -8.26 -5.68 -2.92
CA LEU A 113 -7.20 -5.90 -1.93
C LEU A 113 -7.49 -7.13 -1.09
N ARG A 114 -8.77 -7.37 -0.78
CA ARG A 114 -9.22 -8.59 -0.09
C ARG A 114 -8.90 -9.85 -0.90
N GLU A 115 -9.16 -9.82 -2.22
CA GLU A 115 -8.83 -10.91 -3.13
C GLU A 115 -7.32 -11.11 -3.25
N SER A 116 -6.56 -10.02 -3.40
CA SER A 116 -5.09 -10.06 -3.47
C SER A 116 -4.48 -10.61 -2.20
N PHE A 117 -4.98 -10.21 -1.02
CA PHE A 117 -4.54 -10.76 0.26
C PHE A 117 -4.69 -12.29 0.33
N ALA A 118 -5.82 -12.80 -0.10
CA ALA A 118 -6.12 -14.24 -0.06
C ALA A 118 -5.28 -15.07 -1.05
N LYS A 119 -4.84 -14.47 -2.17
CA LYS A 119 -4.18 -15.19 -3.27
C LYS A 119 -2.67 -15.00 -3.33
N ASP A 120 -2.13 -13.88 -2.84
CA ASP A 120 -0.70 -13.60 -3.00
C ASP A 120 0.16 -14.47 -2.07
N GLY A 121 1.11 -15.17 -2.66
CA GLY A 121 2.04 -16.03 -1.92
C GLY A 121 3.12 -15.27 -1.14
N ALA A 122 3.35 -13.98 -1.43
CA ALA A 122 4.40 -13.19 -0.79
C ALA A 122 3.89 -12.53 0.49
N TRP A 123 4.53 -12.82 1.64
CA TRP A 123 4.20 -12.20 2.92
C TRP A 123 4.25 -10.68 2.87
N LEU A 124 5.20 -10.11 2.11
CA LEU A 124 5.36 -8.67 1.95
C LEU A 124 4.10 -8.02 1.38
N VAL A 125 3.49 -8.62 0.36
CA VAL A 125 2.26 -8.09 -0.27
C VAL A 125 1.11 -8.15 0.72
N ARG A 126 0.96 -9.29 1.42
CA ARG A 126 -0.09 -9.43 2.44
C ARG A 126 0.07 -8.41 3.58
N CYS A 127 1.29 -8.21 4.09
CA CYS A 127 1.56 -7.16 5.09
C CYS A 127 1.26 -5.76 4.57
N SER A 128 1.64 -5.44 3.31
CA SER A 128 1.35 -4.14 2.71
C SER A 128 -0.16 -3.88 2.59
N ILE A 129 -0.93 -4.89 2.20
CA ILE A 129 -2.40 -4.78 2.16
C ILE A 129 -2.97 -4.51 3.55
N LEU A 130 -2.51 -5.25 4.58
CA LEU A 130 -2.94 -5.06 5.96
C LEU A 130 -2.67 -3.64 6.43
N SER A 131 -1.45 -3.14 6.24
CA SER A 131 -1.05 -1.79 6.64
C SER A 131 -1.84 -0.72 5.88
N ALA A 132 -1.94 -0.85 4.55
CA ALA A 132 -2.62 0.13 3.71
C ALA A 132 -4.11 0.29 4.08
N LEU A 133 -4.79 -0.82 4.41
CA LEU A 133 -6.18 -0.80 4.83
C LEU A 133 -6.34 -0.33 6.28
N ALA A 134 -5.42 -0.74 7.16
CA ALA A 134 -5.45 -0.29 8.56
C ALA A 134 -5.21 1.22 8.71
N GLU A 135 -4.48 1.86 7.81
CA GLU A 135 -4.22 3.30 7.84
C GLU A 135 -5.43 4.14 7.39
N GLN A 136 -6.44 3.53 6.76
CA GLN A 136 -7.61 4.29 6.28
C GLN A 136 -8.53 4.67 7.45
N PRO A 137 -8.87 5.97 7.60
CA PRO A 137 -9.68 6.45 8.71
C PRO A 137 -11.13 5.96 8.64
N GLU A 138 -11.65 5.74 7.43
CA GLU A 138 -13.04 5.32 7.18
C GLU A 138 -13.18 3.81 6.98
N MET A 139 -12.18 3.04 7.40
CA MET A 139 -12.19 1.59 7.24
C MET A 139 -13.32 0.95 8.07
N ASN A 140 -14.13 0.12 7.41
CA ASN A 140 -15.20 -0.62 8.08
C ASN A 140 -14.62 -1.59 9.12
N PRO A 141 -15.00 -1.48 10.41
CA PRO A 141 -14.46 -2.34 11.46
C PRO A 141 -14.72 -3.84 11.24
N ALA A 142 -15.83 -4.21 10.62
CA ALA A 142 -16.13 -5.60 10.30
C ALA A 142 -15.16 -6.16 9.23
N TRP A 143 -14.77 -5.34 8.25
CA TRP A 143 -13.77 -5.74 7.26
C TRP A 143 -12.37 -5.90 7.88
N LEU A 144 -11.99 -5.01 8.80
CA LEU A 144 -10.76 -5.17 9.56
C LEU A 144 -10.76 -6.44 10.43
N LEU A 145 -11.88 -6.74 11.05
CA LEU A 145 -12.05 -7.96 11.85
C LEU A 145 -11.87 -9.21 10.99
N ASP A 146 -12.51 -9.27 9.83
CA ASP A 146 -12.39 -10.39 8.89
C ASP A 146 -10.96 -10.57 8.37
N LEU A 147 -10.31 -9.47 7.99
CA LEU A 147 -8.94 -9.49 7.51
C LEU A 147 -7.96 -9.89 8.62
N GLY A 148 -8.16 -9.37 9.83
CA GLY A 148 -7.38 -9.74 11.00
C GLY A 148 -7.50 -11.22 11.35
N ARG A 149 -8.72 -11.78 11.28
CA ARG A 149 -8.97 -13.21 11.50
C ARG A 149 -8.19 -14.09 10.52
N GLU A 150 -8.11 -13.73 9.24
CA GLU A 150 -7.31 -14.47 8.27
C GLU A 150 -5.82 -14.29 8.50
N ALA A 151 -5.39 -13.05 8.78
CA ALA A 151 -3.99 -12.73 8.97
C ALA A 151 -3.36 -13.46 10.16
N ILE A 152 -4.09 -13.65 11.28
CA ILE A 152 -3.58 -14.40 12.44
C ILE A 152 -3.45 -15.90 12.20
N ALA A 153 -4.04 -16.43 11.14
CA ALA A 153 -3.91 -17.82 10.71
C ALA A 153 -2.80 -18.03 9.65
N ASP A 154 -2.09 -16.97 9.26
CA ASP A 154 -1.05 -17.04 8.24
C ASP A 154 0.16 -17.87 8.67
N ALA A 155 0.79 -18.53 7.71
CA ALA A 155 2.02 -19.29 7.95
C ALA A 155 3.19 -18.37 8.35
N ASP A 156 3.24 -17.13 7.81
CA ASP A 156 4.29 -16.16 8.11
C ASP A 156 4.00 -15.38 9.40
N GLY A 157 4.97 -15.40 10.32
CA GLY A 157 4.85 -14.72 11.62
C GLY A 157 4.67 -13.21 11.49
N THR A 158 5.23 -12.57 10.45
CA THR A 158 5.11 -11.12 10.25
C THR A 158 3.66 -10.74 9.86
N VAL A 159 3.01 -11.57 9.03
CA VAL A 159 1.60 -11.40 8.69
C VAL A 159 0.72 -11.60 9.93
N ARG A 160 1.03 -12.62 10.78
CA ARG A 160 0.30 -12.83 12.04
C ARG A 160 0.46 -11.65 13.02
N VAL A 161 1.66 -11.04 13.09
CA VAL A 161 1.89 -9.82 13.88
C VAL A 161 0.96 -8.71 13.42
N SER A 162 0.97 -8.39 12.11
CA SER A 162 0.11 -7.35 11.54
C SER A 162 -1.38 -7.65 11.77
N GLY A 163 -1.79 -8.93 11.68
CA GLY A 163 -3.15 -9.36 12.02
C GLY A 163 -3.52 -9.08 13.48
N ALA A 164 -2.61 -9.38 14.41
CA ALA A 164 -2.82 -9.14 15.84
C ALA A 164 -2.90 -7.64 16.16
N GLU A 165 -2.10 -6.80 15.50
CA GLU A 165 -2.16 -5.34 15.65
C GLU A 165 -3.48 -4.76 15.15
N ILE A 166 -3.99 -5.24 13.99
CA ILE A 166 -5.29 -4.87 13.45
C ILE A 166 -6.42 -5.26 14.39
N LEU A 167 -6.39 -6.48 14.92
CA LEU A 167 -7.39 -6.92 15.91
C LEU A 167 -7.33 -6.07 17.19
N GLY A 168 -6.13 -5.69 17.65
CA GLY A 168 -5.94 -4.77 18.77
C GLY A 168 -6.57 -3.41 18.51
N ARG A 169 -6.45 -2.88 17.28
CA ARG A 169 -7.17 -1.66 16.85
C ARG A 169 -8.68 -1.85 16.94
N VAL A 170 -9.22 -2.96 16.41
CA VAL A 170 -10.66 -3.25 16.50
C VAL A 170 -11.12 -3.33 17.96
N VAL A 171 -10.34 -3.94 18.86
CA VAL A 171 -10.66 -3.97 20.30
C VAL A 171 -10.81 -2.56 20.87
N ARG A 172 -9.88 -1.65 20.55
CA ARG A 172 -9.91 -0.27 21.06
C ARG A 172 -11.08 0.54 20.49
N GLU A 173 -11.25 0.51 19.17
CA GLU A 173 -12.23 1.35 18.46
C GLU A 173 -13.66 0.83 18.60
N GLN A 174 -13.83 -0.46 18.86
CA GLN A 174 -15.13 -1.13 18.96
C GLN A 174 -15.40 -1.67 20.37
N ALA A 175 -14.82 -1.04 21.39
CA ALA A 175 -15.03 -1.43 22.77
C ALA A 175 -16.53 -1.41 23.12
N GLY A 176 -17.02 -2.51 23.71
CA GLY A 176 -18.41 -2.64 24.14
C GLY A 176 -19.39 -3.14 23.07
N ASN A 177 -18.95 -3.40 21.85
CA ASN A 177 -19.80 -4.04 20.82
C ASN A 177 -19.29 -5.44 20.41
N ALA A 178 -20.04 -6.11 19.51
CA ALA A 178 -19.76 -7.48 19.09
C ALA A 178 -18.39 -7.63 18.42
N ASN A 179 -18.00 -6.68 17.52
CA ASN A 179 -16.73 -6.74 16.81
C ASN A 179 -15.53 -6.66 17.76
N GLY A 180 -15.58 -5.75 18.75
CA GLY A 180 -14.54 -5.62 19.77
C GLY A 180 -14.43 -6.85 20.65
N SER A 181 -15.57 -7.45 21.03
CA SER A 181 -15.61 -8.69 21.82
C SER A 181 -15.02 -9.87 21.05
N GLU A 182 -15.34 -9.98 19.75
CA GLU A 182 -14.81 -11.03 18.89
C GLU A 182 -13.32 -10.85 18.60
N ALA A 183 -12.86 -9.61 18.30
CA ALA A 183 -11.44 -9.32 18.14
C ALA A 183 -10.64 -9.69 19.39
N ARG A 184 -11.16 -9.40 20.58
CA ARG A 184 -10.55 -9.79 21.87
C ARG A 184 -10.46 -11.31 22.01
N ALA A 185 -11.50 -12.05 21.64
CA ALA A 185 -11.50 -13.51 21.67
C ALA A 185 -10.47 -14.11 20.69
N LEU A 186 -10.29 -13.51 19.53
CA LEU A 186 -9.29 -13.93 18.54
C LEU A 186 -7.85 -13.67 19.00
N LEU A 187 -7.60 -12.63 19.77
CA LEU A 187 -6.26 -12.32 20.31
C LEU A 187 -5.85 -13.26 21.46
N GLN A 188 -6.80 -13.78 22.24
CA GLN A 188 -6.47 -14.61 23.42
C GLN A 188 -5.56 -15.81 23.12
N PRO A 189 -5.83 -16.66 22.12
CA PRO A 189 -4.98 -17.82 21.83
C PRO A 189 -3.58 -17.42 21.32
N LEU A 190 -3.40 -16.23 20.73
CA LEU A 190 -2.11 -15.77 20.23
C LEU A 190 -1.08 -15.50 21.32
N GLN A 191 -1.48 -15.43 22.58
CA GLN A 191 -0.56 -15.38 23.73
C GLN A 191 0.31 -16.65 23.85
N GLN A 192 -0.04 -17.71 23.11
CA GLN A 192 0.70 -18.97 23.03
C GLN A 192 1.32 -19.20 21.63
N ASP A 193 1.39 -18.18 20.77
CA ASP A 193 2.01 -18.30 19.45
C ASP A 193 3.50 -18.64 19.59
N ALA A 194 4.02 -19.42 18.65
CA ALA A 194 5.44 -19.78 18.62
C ALA A 194 6.35 -18.56 18.36
N ASP A 195 5.84 -17.53 17.68
CA ASP A 195 6.54 -16.27 17.43
C ASP A 195 6.25 -15.27 18.56
N HIS A 196 7.27 -14.97 19.37
CA HIS A 196 7.14 -14.03 20.50
C HIS A 196 6.73 -12.61 20.08
N ARG A 197 6.91 -12.21 18.82
CA ARG A 197 6.42 -10.92 18.28
C ARG A 197 4.91 -10.93 18.18
N VAL A 198 4.31 -12.06 17.78
CA VAL A 198 2.85 -12.26 17.75
C VAL A 198 2.30 -12.21 19.16
N VAL A 199 2.97 -12.89 20.13
CA VAL A 199 2.60 -12.83 21.55
C VAL A 199 2.58 -11.40 22.06
N ALA A 200 3.63 -10.61 21.76
CA ALA A 200 3.72 -9.22 22.18
C ALA A 200 2.59 -8.36 21.57
N ALA A 201 2.32 -8.50 20.28
CA ALA A 201 1.24 -7.79 19.60
C ALA A 201 -0.14 -8.14 20.19
N ALA A 202 -0.38 -9.42 20.46
CA ALA A 202 -1.62 -9.88 21.10
C ALA A 202 -1.81 -9.32 22.50
N LEU A 203 -0.76 -9.33 23.33
CA LEU A 203 -0.80 -8.77 24.69
C LEU A 203 -1.10 -7.26 24.64
N ASN A 204 -0.45 -6.51 23.74
CA ASN A 204 -0.71 -5.09 23.56
C ASN A 204 -2.18 -4.82 23.15
N GLY A 205 -2.70 -5.62 22.22
CA GLY A 205 -4.10 -5.51 21.77
C GLY A 205 -5.13 -5.85 22.85
N LEU A 206 -4.80 -6.72 23.81
CA LEU A 206 -5.67 -7.12 24.92
C LEU A 206 -5.69 -6.12 26.07
N GLN A 207 -4.63 -5.30 26.22
CA GLN A 207 -4.53 -4.26 27.27
C GLN A 207 -5.31 -2.99 26.93
N SER A 208 -5.87 -2.91 25.74
CA SER A 208 -6.53 -1.73 25.17
C SER A 208 -7.98 -1.61 25.60
#